data_95d50973c55eb645dcb41f7d530f8ff7
#
_entry.id   95d50973c55eb645dcb41f7d530f8ff7
#
_cell.length_a   1.000
_cell.length_b   1.000
_cell.length_c   1.000
_cell.angle_alpha   90.00
_cell.angle_beta   90.00
_cell.angle_gamma   90.00
#
_symmetry.space_group_name_H-M   'P 1'
#
loop_
_entity.id
_entity.type
_entity.pdbx_description
1 polymer ?
#
loop_
_entity_poly.entity_id
_entity_poly.type
_entity_poly.pdbx_seq_one_letter_code
_entity_poly.pdbx_strand_id
1 'polypeptide(L)'
;MRVKRLFNYKNNQFDDELKNVPHNFAVKHDEEAKTSELTIYGVIGESWWNEKWTSAIDVDNALKEAGTNNLVIRLNSPGGSAFDGIAIYNRLMNYKNETGAKITIHVDGWACSAASVIAMAADELIMGLGAMIMIHEASSGIWGAKGDFRSEADLLEELEEGIIDIYMTKATVERKEVRKKVDAETWFGASKAIEIGFATSATSTTVEDNSKEELSNLKAQNANLQNEIQQLKNQQKQEPTPEPVQPTNKRKGFLF
;
A
#
# COMPACT_ATOMS: atom_id res chain seq x y z
N MET A 1 -15.95 12.51 38.07
CA MET A 1 -16.94 11.59 37.44
C MET A 1 -16.27 11.04 36.18
N ARG A 2 -15.99 9.73 36.07
CA ARG A 2 -15.35 9.17 34.88
C ARG A 2 -16.35 9.27 33.73
N VAL A 3 -15.96 9.99 32.66
CA VAL A 3 -16.71 10.03 31.41
C VAL A 3 -16.78 8.60 30.86
N LYS A 4 -18.00 8.03 30.80
CA LYS A 4 -18.21 6.77 30.11
C LYS A 4 -18.23 7.09 28.63
N ARG A 5 -17.17 6.74 27.91
CA ARG A 5 -17.14 6.79 26.46
C ARG A 5 -18.11 5.75 25.91
N LEU A 6 -19.18 6.23 25.32
CA LEU A 6 -20.14 5.42 24.60
C LEU A 6 -19.83 5.59 23.12
N PHE A 7 -19.18 4.60 22.54
CA PHE A 7 -19.01 4.53 21.09
C PHE A 7 -20.39 4.25 20.48
N ASN A 8 -21.00 5.27 19.92
CA ASN A 8 -22.30 5.14 19.30
C ASN A 8 -22.15 5.58 17.83
N TYR A 9 -21.95 4.62 16.94
CA TYR A 9 -22.01 4.86 15.51
C TYR A 9 -23.43 5.27 15.15
N LYS A 10 -23.61 6.45 14.58
CA LYS A 10 -24.93 7.00 14.23
C LYS A 10 -25.56 6.36 12.99
N ASN A 11 -25.09 5.22 12.52
CA ASN A 11 -25.70 4.55 11.37
C ASN A 11 -26.17 3.16 11.79
N ASN A 12 -27.42 3.06 12.25
CA ASN A 12 -28.04 1.80 12.68
C ASN A 12 -27.96 0.67 11.63
N GLN A 13 -27.84 1.02 10.34
CA GLN A 13 -27.64 0.05 9.26
C GLN A 13 -26.23 -0.56 9.28
N PHE A 14 -25.20 0.25 9.55
CA PHE A 14 -23.83 -0.20 9.64
C PHE A 14 -23.59 -1.06 10.90
N ASP A 15 -24.24 -0.74 12.01
CA ASP A 15 -24.17 -1.50 13.26
C ASP A 15 -24.71 -2.94 13.10
N ASP A 16 -25.80 -3.12 12.33
CA ASP A 16 -26.37 -4.43 12.09
C ASP A 16 -25.52 -5.27 11.09
N GLU A 17 -24.85 -4.62 10.16
CA GLU A 17 -23.88 -5.28 9.26
C GLU A 17 -22.63 -5.70 10.04
N LEU A 18 -22.10 -4.87 10.94
CA LEU A 18 -20.93 -5.19 11.77
C LEU A 18 -21.18 -6.33 12.77
N LYS A 19 -22.40 -6.49 13.29
CA LYS A 19 -22.75 -7.62 14.17
C LYS A 19 -22.56 -8.97 13.50
N ASN A 20 -22.68 -9.03 12.19
CA ASN A 20 -22.64 -10.24 11.39
C ASN A 20 -21.32 -10.45 10.65
N VAL A 21 -20.30 -9.59 10.88
CA VAL A 21 -18.99 -9.77 10.26
C VAL A 21 -18.35 -11.05 10.79
N PRO A 22 -18.05 -12.04 9.91
CA PRO A 22 -17.41 -13.27 10.33
C PRO A 22 -16.05 -12.98 10.95
N HIS A 23 -15.79 -13.54 12.13
CA HIS A 23 -14.49 -13.44 12.78
C HIS A 23 -13.70 -14.73 12.53
N ASN A 24 -12.44 -14.57 12.13
CA ASN A 24 -11.47 -15.65 12.11
C ASN A 24 -10.08 -15.09 12.44
N PHE A 25 -9.56 -15.49 13.60
CA PHE A 25 -8.15 -15.28 13.93
C PHE A 25 -7.49 -16.66 14.01
N ALA A 26 -6.49 -16.89 13.17
CA ALA A 26 -5.79 -18.17 13.09
C ALA A 26 -4.29 -17.94 12.79
N VAL A 27 -3.48 -18.85 13.31
CA VAL A 27 -2.03 -18.86 13.08
C VAL A 27 -1.66 -20.25 12.51
N LYS A 28 -0.85 -20.26 11.47
CA LYS A 28 -0.25 -21.48 10.91
C LYS A 28 1.23 -21.24 10.73
N HIS A 29 2.03 -22.24 11.08
CA HIS A 29 3.47 -22.22 10.91
C HIS A 29 3.90 -23.21 9.83
N ASP A 30 4.81 -22.76 8.97
CA ASP A 30 5.53 -23.60 8.01
C ASP A 30 7.01 -23.58 8.39
N GLU A 31 7.45 -24.63 9.05
CA GLU A 31 8.82 -24.77 9.55
C GLU A 31 9.84 -24.89 8.41
N GLU A 32 9.46 -25.50 7.28
CA GLU A 32 10.35 -25.66 6.12
C GLU A 32 10.54 -24.33 5.40
N ALA A 33 9.45 -23.59 5.18
CA ALA A 33 9.48 -22.27 4.55
C ALA A 33 9.92 -21.15 5.49
N LYS A 34 10.01 -21.40 6.80
CA LYS A 34 10.22 -20.38 7.85
C LYS A 34 9.24 -19.22 7.71
N THR A 35 7.98 -19.56 7.57
CA THR A 35 6.89 -18.60 7.38
C THR A 35 5.76 -18.89 8.35
N SER A 36 5.16 -17.86 8.90
CA SER A 36 3.96 -17.94 9.72
C SER A 36 2.84 -17.15 9.05
N GLU A 37 1.70 -17.80 8.83
CA GLU A 37 0.51 -17.15 8.28
C GLU A 37 -0.44 -16.78 9.40
N LEU A 38 -0.81 -15.49 9.49
CA LEU A 38 -1.82 -14.96 10.38
C LEU A 38 -3.06 -14.60 9.58
N THR A 39 -4.21 -15.13 9.95
CA THR A 39 -5.51 -14.68 9.42
C THR A 39 -6.13 -13.70 10.39
N ILE A 40 -6.45 -12.50 9.92
CA ILE A 40 -7.10 -11.41 10.68
C ILE A 40 -8.37 -11.01 9.93
N TYR A 41 -9.46 -11.71 10.19
CA TYR A 41 -10.77 -11.44 9.61
C TYR A 41 -11.73 -11.00 10.70
N GLY A 42 -12.49 -9.94 10.44
CA GLY A 42 -13.48 -9.41 11.38
C GLY A 42 -13.03 -8.12 12.06
N VAL A 43 -13.67 -7.80 13.18
CA VAL A 43 -13.48 -6.53 13.91
C VAL A 43 -12.14 -6.51 14.65
N ILE A 44 -11.50 -5.36 14.67
CA ILE A 44 -10.26 -5.09 15.42
C ILE A 44 -10.60 -4.44 16.76
N GLY A 45 -10.07 -5.04 17.85
CA GLY A 45 -10.30 -4.57 19.23
C GLY A 45 -11.69 -4.89 19.73
N GLU A 46 -11.91 -4.67 21.03
CA GLU A 46 -13.17 -4.93 21.71
C GLU A 46 -14.31 -4.12 21.09
N SER A 47 -15.39 -4.80 20.77
CA SER A 47 -16.58 -4.23 20.15
C SER A 47 -17.83 -4.53 20.97
N TRP A 48 -18.70 -3.52 21.09
CA TRP A 48 -19.97 -3.65 21.82
C TRP A 48 -21.03 -4.48 21.09
N TRP A 49 -20.83 -4.65 19.78
CA TRP A 49 -21.79 -5.29 18.88
C TRP A 49 -21.32 -6.61 18.32
N ASN A 50 -20.05 -7.01 18.55
CA ASN A 50 -19.55 -8.29 18.13
C ASN A 50 -18.94 -9.04 19.33
N GLU A 51 -19.32 -10.29 19.51
CA GLU A 51 -18.80 -11.15 20.59
C GLU A 51 -17.38 -11.63 20.35
N LYS A 52 -16.88 -11.46 19.12
CA LYS A 52 -15.55 -11.90 18.69
C LYS A 52 -14.84 -10.80 17.95
N TRP A 53 -13.61 -10.57 18.30
CA TRP A 53 -12.71 -9.57 17.70
C TRP A 53 -11.27 -10.05 17.77
N THR A 54 -10.39 -9.40 17.02
CA THR A 54 -8.93 -9.58 17.12
C THR A 54 -8.33 -8.41 17.89
N SER A 55 -7.71 -8.69 19.02
CA SER A 55 -7.06 -7.69 19.85
C SER A 55 -5.55 -7.58 19.56
N ALA A 56 -4.92 -6.51 20.03
CA ALA A 56 -3.47 -6.38 19.99
C ALA A 56 -2.75 -7.49 20.78
N ILE A 57 -3.39 -8.04 21.83
CA ILE A 57 -2.84 -9.15 22.62
C ILE A 57 -2.84 -10.44 21.82
N ASP A 58 -3.89 -10.73 21.03
CA ASP A 58 -3.93 -11.91 20.18
C ASP A 58 -2.81 -11.90 19.16
N VAL A 59 -2.58 -10.75 18.51
CA VAL A 59 -1.48 -10.58 17.56
C VAL A 59 -0.12 -10.69 18.24
N ASP A 60 0.08 -10.07 19.42
CA ASP A 60 1.34 -10.19 20.16
C ASP A 60 1.68 -11.65 20.52
N ASN A 61 0.67 -12.44 20.93
CA ASN A 61 0.85 -13.86 21.21
C ASN A 61 1.22 -14.63 19.94
N ALA A 62 0.55 -14.39 18.83
CA ALA A 62 0.85 -15.00 17.54
C ALA A 62 2.28 -14.69 17.07
N LEU A 63 2.76 -13.46 17.28
CA LEU A 63 4.13 -13.06 16.93
C LEU A 63 5.18 -13.74 17.81
N LYS A 64 4.89 -13.97 19.10
CA LYS A 64 5.75 -14.75 19.97
C LYS A 64 5.87 -16.21 19.52
N GLU A 65 4.78 -16.81 19.07
CA GLU A 65 4.75 -18.16 18.51
C GLU A 65 5.49 -18.24 17.16
N ALA A 66 5.38 -17.21 16.33
CA ALA A 66 6.07 -17.12 15.04
C ALA A 66 7.62 -17.05 15.18
N GLY A 67 8.13 -16.61 16.33
CA GLY A 67 9.55 -16.54 16.60
C GLY A 67 10.29 -15.57 15.69
N THR A 68 11.01 -16.05 14.67
CA THR A 68 11.75 -15.23 13.69
C THR A 68 11.27 -15.47 12.24
N ASN A 69 10.14 -16.14 12.06
CA ASN A 69 9.62 -16.46 10.74
C ASN A 69 9.18 -15.21 9.99
N ASN A 70 9.26 -15.23 8.67
CA ASN A 70 8.56 -14.26 7.85
C ASN A 70 7.05 -14.36 8.08
N LEU A 71 6.34 -13.24 7.98
CA LEU A 71 4.90 -13.21 8.20
C LEU A 71 4.15 -13.04 6.87
N VAL A 72 3.11 -13.85 6.71
CA VAL A 72 2.06 -13.64 5.71
C VAL A 72 0.77 -13.35 6.48
N ILE A 73 0.20 -12.18 6.30
CA ILE A 73 -1.04 -11.78 6.98
C ILE A 73 -2.17 -11.75 5.96
N ARG A 74 -3.21 -12.56 6.20
CA ARG A 74 -4.47 -12.51 5.46
C ARG A 74 -5.39 -11.53 6.17
N LEU A 75 -5.73 -10.42 5.52
CA LEU A 75 -6.48 -9.33 6.13
C LEU A 75 -7.81 -9.11 5.43
N ASN A 76 -8.89 -9.15 6.21
CA ASN A 76 -10.25 -8.88 5.75
C ASN A 76 -11.08 -8.31 6.91
N SER A 77 -11.05 -6.98 7.07
CA SER A 77 -11.57 -6.33 8.28
C SER A 77 -12.18 -4.96 7.99
N PRO A 78 -13.35 -4.67 8.60
CA PRO A 78 -13.95 -3.32 8.58
C PRO A 78 -13.18 -2.33 9.46
N GLY A 79 -12.18 -2.78 10.23
CA GLY A 79 -11.52 -2.00 11.27
C GLY A 79 -12.13 -2.21 12.64
N GLY A 80 -12.17 -1.15 13.44
CA GLY A 80 -12.68 -1.16 14.83
C GLY A 80 -11.90 -0.20 15.71
N SER A 81 -11.35 -0.67 16.84
CA SER A 81 -10.56 0.16 17.75
C SER A 81 -9.32 0.74 17.09
N ALA A 82 -9.24 2.06 16.99
CA ALA A 82 -8.07 2.76 16.47
C ALA A 82 -6.82 2.48 17.30
N PHE A 83 -6.95 2.42 18.62
CA PHE A 83 -5.83 2.14 19.52
C PHE A 83 -5.29 0.72 19.37
N ASP A 84 -6.17 -0.30 19.19
CA ASP A 84 -5.72 -1.66 18.85
C ASP A 84 -5.05 -1.69 17.48
N GLY A 85 -5.60 -1.01 16.47
CA GLY A 85 -4.99 -0.91 15.15
C GLY A 85 -3.57 -0.35 15.19
N ILE A 86 -3.37 0.75 15.92
CA ILE A 86 -2.05 1.37 16.14
C ILE A 86 -1.13 0.43 16.93
N ALA A 87 -1.64 -0.22 17.98
CA ALA A 87 -0.85 -1.15 18.79
C ALA A 87 -0.38 -2.35 17.97
N ILE A 88 -1.26 -2.92 17.13
CA ILE A 88 -0.92 -4.02 16.22
C ILE A 88 0.14 -3.56 15.20
N TYR A 89 -0.06 -2.40 14.56
CA TYR A 89 0.92 -1.83 13.64
C TYR A 89 2.30 -1.73 14.29
N ASN A 90 2.38 -1.08 15.45
CA ASN A 90 3.65 -0.91 16.16
C ASN A 90 4.27 -2.25 16.58
N ARG A 91 3.45 -3.22 16.99
CA ARG A 91 3.95 -4.54 17.37
C ARG A 91 4.52 -5.31 16.17
N LEU A 92 3.89 -5.21 15.00
CA LEU A 92 4.40 -5.75 13.73
C LEU A 92 5.73 -5.08 13.33
N MET A 93 5.82 -3.76 13.45
CA MET A 93 7.06 -3.02 13.15
C MET A 93 8.18 -3.39 14.11
N ASN A 94 7.89 -3.57 15.41
CA ASN A 94 8.86 -4.02 16.38
C ASN A 94 9.34 -5.45 16.07
N TYR A 95 8.41 -6.37 15.78
CA TYR A 95 8.75 -7.74 15.38
C TYR A 95 9.72 -7.76 14.19
N LYS A 96 9.41 -7.00 13.16
CA LYS A 96 10.27 -6.85 11.98
C LYS A 96 11.66 -6.31 12.33
N ASN A 97 11.73 -5.27 13.17
CA ASN A 97 13.00 -4.67 13.58
C ASN A 97 13.85 -5.62 14.45
N GLU A 98 13.21 -6.39 15.32
CA GLU A 98 13.87 -7.34 16.24
C GLU A 98 14.37 -8.60 15.53
N THR A 99 13.62 -9.08 14.53
CA THR A 99 13.88 -10.37 13.89
C THR A 99 14.49 -10.26 12.49
N GLY A 100 14.36 -9.12 11.82
CA GLY A 100 14.69 -8.98 10.41
C GLY A 100 13.68 -9.66 9.46
N ALA A 101 12.56 -10.17 9.99
CA ALA A 101 11.54 -10.86 9.22
C ALA A 101 10.84 -9.91 8.24
N LYS A 102 10.43 -10.44 7.08
CA LYS A 102 9.57 -9.74 6.13
C LYS A 102 8.10 -9.95 6.47
N ILE A 103 7.30 -8.91 6.24
CA ILE A 103 5.85 -8.91 6.42
C ILE A 103 5.17 -8.70 5.08
N THR A 104 4.46 -9.72 4.61
CA THR A 104 3.58 -9.64 3.44
C THR A 104 2.13 -9.62 3.93
N ILE A 105 1.34 -8.64 3.51
CA ILE A 105 -0.08 -8.55 3.84
C ILE A 105 -0.91 -8.68 2.57
N HIS A 106 -1.86 -9.62 2.59
CA HIS A 106 -2.86 -9.77 1.54
C HIS A 106 -4.19 -9.19 2.02
N VAL A 107 -4.70 -8.18 1.33
CA VAL A 107 -6.07 -7.68 1.53
C VAL A 107 -7.01 -8.54 0.69
N ASP A 108 -7.77 -9.42 1.35
CA ASP A 108 -8.61 -10.41 0.65
C ASP A 108 -9.96 -9.85 0.18
N GLY A 109 -10.51 -8.91 0.93
CA GLY A 109 -11.74 -8.21 0.57
C GLY A 109 -11.64 -6.72 0.90
N TRP A 110 -11.45 -6.38 2.16
CA TRP A 110 -11.29 -5.00 2.60
C TRP A 110 -10.33 -4.84 3.76
N ALA A 111 -9.69 -3.68 3.83
CA ALA A 111 -8.89 -3.21 4.96
C ALA A 111 -9.33 -1.77 5.25
N CYS A 112 -10.32 -1.61 6.15
CA CYS A 112 -10.91 -0.31 6.44
C CYS A 112 -10.48 0.21 7.80
N SER A 113 -10.40 1.54 7.96
CA SER A 113 -10.19 2.18 9.26
C SER A 113 -8.96 1.61 9.99
N ALA A 114 -9.08 1.12 11.22
CA ALA A 114 -8.00 0.48 11.99
C ALA A 114 -7.27 -0.64 11.22
N ALA A 115 -7.95 -1.38 10.35
CA ALA A 115 -7.32 -2.41 9.52
C ALA A 115 -6.43 -1.81 8.43
N SER A 116 -6.77 -0.64 7.89
CA SER A 116 -5.90 0.06 6.95
C SER A 116 -4.60 0.55 7.61
N VAL A 117 -4.66 0.92 8.89
CA VAL A 117 -3.48 1.25 9.71
C VAL A 117 -2.57 0.03 9.85
N ILE A 118 -3.13 -1.13 10.19
CA ILE A 118 -2.38 -2.40 10.30
C ILE A 118 -1.71 -2.74 8.96
N ALA A 119 -2.41 -2.54 7.84
CA ALA A 119 -1.90 -2.82 6.51
C ALA A 119 -0.61 -2.06 6.17
N MET A 120 -0.40 -0.87 6.76
CA MET A 120 0.83 -0.08 6.57
C MET A 120 2.09 -0.73 7.15
N ALA A 121 1.99 -1.76 7.99
CA ALA A 121 3.16 -2.48 8.50
C ALA A 121 3.83 -3.38 7.44
N ALA A 122 3.16 -3.67 6.33
CA ALA A 122 3.63 -4.58 5.30
C ALA A 122 4.92 -4.09 4.61
N ASP A 123 5.83 -4.98 4.30
CA ASP A 123 6.86 -4.75 3.29
C ASP A 123 6.26 -4.89 1.89
N GLU A 124 5.37 -5.87 1.73
CA GLU A 124 4.59 -6.10 0.52
C GLU A 124 3.10 -6.13 0.88
N LEU A 125 2.34 -5.14 0.40
CA LEU A 125 0.89 -5.12 0.51
C LEU A 125 0.26 -5.49 -0.83
N ILE A 126 -0.42 -6.63 -0.85
CA ILE A 126 -0.99 -7.22 -2.06
C ILE A 126 -2.51 -7.10 -1.98
N MET A 127 -3.10 -6.40 -2.94
CA MET A 127 -4.56 -6.25 -3.04
C MET A 127 -5.15 -7.45 -3.79
N GLY A 128 -6.09 -8.15 -3.17
CA GLY A 128 -6.92 -9.16 -3.83
C GLY A 128 -7.76 -8.56 -4.95
N LEU A 129 -8.24 -9.40 -5.87
CA LEU A 129 -9.13 -8.94 -6.95
C LEU A 129 -10.42 -8.36 -6.36
N GLY A 130 -10.70 -7.08 -6.64
CA GLY A 130 -11.86 -6.37 -6.11
C GLY A 130 -11.70 -5.91 -4.66
N ALA A 131 -10.56 -6.16 -4.01
CA ALA A 131 -10.31 -5.71 -2.66
C ALA A 131 -10.20 -4.18 -2.57
N MET A 132 -10.54 -3.65 -1.38
CA MET A 132 -10.58 -2.22 -1.11
C MET A 132 -9.79 -1.87 0.15
N ILE A 133 -9.16 -0.71 0.16
CA ILE A 133 -8.68 -0.04 1.37
C ILE A 133 -9.57 1.18 1.61
N MET A 134 -9.91 1.48 2.87
CA MET A 134 -10.67 2.68 3.22
C MET A 134 -10.02 3.38 4.40
N ILE A 135 -9.88 4.70 4.26
CA ILE A 135 -9.41 5.59 5.32
C ILE A 135 -10.46 6.67 5.58
N HIS A 136 -10.62 7.05 6.83
CA HIS A 136 -11.58 8.08 7.26
C HIS A 136 -11.15 8.71 8.58
N GLU A 137 -11.83 9.80 8.98
CA GLU A 137 -11.65 10.43 10.28
C GLU A 137 -11.95 9.46 11.43
N ALA A 138 -11.22 9.60 12.52
CA ALA A 138 -11.54 8.88 13.75
C ALA A 138 -12.88 9.36 14.32
N SER A 139 -13.65 8.45 14.85
CA SER A 139 -14.95 8.78 15.44
C SER A 139 -15.09 8.23 16.84
N SER A 140 -15.83 8.97 17.69
CA SER A 140 -16.20 8.51 19.02
C SER A 140 -17.60 8.97 19.38
N GLY A 141 -18.11 8.43 20.49
CA GLY A 141 -19.36 8.90 21.11
C GLY A 141 -19.14 9.19 22.58
N ILE A 142 -19.55 10.38 23.03
CA ILE A 142 -19.47 10.77 24.44
C ILE A 142 -20.77 11.32 24.94
N TRP A 143 -20.93 11.27 26.25
CA TRP A 143 -21.95 11.96 26.99
C TRP A 143 -21.28 12.84 28.03
N GLY A 144 -21.55 14.16 28.01
CA GLY A 144 -20.91 15.09 28.93
C GLY A 144 -21.34 16.54 28.75
N ALA A 145 -20.67 17.46 29.43
CA ALA A 145 -20.84 18.89 29.27
C ALA A 145 -20.04 19.40 28.02
N LYS A 146 -20.25 20.64 27.65
CA LYS A 146 -19.58 21.30 26.52
C LYS A 146 -18.06 21.14 26.53
N GLY A 147 -17.42 21.16 27.71
CA GLY A 147 -15.99 20.97 27.87
C GLY A 147 -15.54 19.56 27.47
N ASP A 148 -16.31 18.53 27.81
CA ASP A 148 -16.01 17.15 27.49
C ASP A 148 -16.03 16.92 25.98
N PHE A 149 -16.98 17.52 25.26
CA PHE A 149 -17.03 17.45 23.79
C PHE A 149 -15.81 18.11 23.11
N ARG A 150 -15.32 19.24 23.66
CA ARG A 150 -14.11 19.88 23.12
C ARG A 150 -12.89 19.02 23.35
N SER A 151 -12.72 18.51 24.56
CA SER A 151 -11.59 17.62 24.88
C SER A 151 -11.62 16.33 24.06
N GLU A 152 -12.81 15.81 23.73
CA GLU A 152 -12.92 14.65 22.85
C GLU A 152 -12.54 14.99 21.40
N ALA A 153 -12.97 16.15 20.91
CA ALA A 153 -12.57 16.62 19.58
C ALA A 153 -11.04 16.79 19.48
N ASP A 154 -10.42 17.44 20.49
CA ASP A 154 -8.97 17.61 20.57
C ASP A 154 -8.26 16.23 20.59
N LEU A 155 -8.79 15.24 21.31
CA LEU A 155 -8.25 13.90 21.34
C LEU A 155 -8.34 13.19 19.99
N LEU A 156 -9.46 13.33 19.27
CA LEU A 156 -9.63 12.74 17.95
C LEU A 156 -8.66 13.38 16.95
N GLU A 157 -8.43 14.69 17.00
CA GLU A 157 -7.47 15.39 16.15
C GLU A 157 -6.05 14.86 16.38
N GLU A 158 -5.59 14.72 17.63
CA GLU A 158 -4.27 14.16 17.95
C GLU A 158 -4.16 12.68 17.52
N LEU A 159 -5.22 11.89 17.69
CA LEU A 159 -5.26 10.50 17.25
C LEU A 159 -5.11 10.38 15.73
N GLU A 160 -5.80 11.24 14.99
CA GLU A 160 -5.74 11.28 13.52
C GLU A 160 -4.37 11.72 13.01
N GLU A 161 -3.73 12.71 13.65
CA GLU A 161 -2.37 13.10 13.30
C GLU A 161 -1.41 11.91 13.43
N GLY A 162 -1.52 11.12 14.51
CA GLY A 162 -0.74 9.89 14.68
C GLY A 162 -1.05 8.82 13.63
N ILE A 163 -2.32 8.66 13.24
CA ILE A 163 -2.71 7.73 12.17
C ILE A 163 -2.17 8.19 10.82
N ILE A 164 -2.24 9.48 10.53
CA ILE A 164 -1.67 10.06 9.30
C ILE A 164 -0.15 9.87 9.25
N ASP A 165 0.56 9.98 10.37
CA ASP A 165 1.99 9.64 10.43
C ASP A 165 2.25 8.21 9.95
N ILE A 166 1.41 7.26 10.36
CA ILE A 166 1.50 5.88 9.91
C ILE A 166 1.25 5.78 8.40
N TYR A 167 0.22 6.42 7.86
CA TYR A 167 -0.03 6.43 6.41
C TYR A 167 1.14 7.05 5.63
N MET A 168 1.77 8.10 6.17
CA MET A 168 2.92 8.75 5.56
C MET A 168 4.16 7.86 5.49
N THR A 169 4.24 6.76 6.23
CA THR A 169 5.32 5.78 6.07
C THR A 169 5.29 5.07 4.71
N LYS A 170 4.15 5.12 4.01
CA LYS A 170 3.91 4.47 2.71
C LYS A 170 3.52 5.45 1.62
N ALA A 171 2.78 6.50 1.95
CA ALA A 171 2.23 7.42 0.97
C ALA A 171 3.32 8.07 0.11
N THR A 172 3.07 8.14 -1.20
CA THR A 172 3.91 8.83 -2.20
C THR A 172 3.48 10.27 -2.46
N VAL A 173 2.41 10.71 -1.80
CA VAL A 173 1.84 12.06 -1.89
C VAL A 173 2.13 12.84 -0.62
N GLU A 174 1.91 14.16 -0.67
CA GLU A 174 2.10 15.02 0.49
C GLU A 174 1.09 14.73 1.61
N ARG A 175 1.51 14.93 2.89
CA ARG A 175 0.66 14.79 4.08
C ARG A 175 -0.70 15.49 3.94
N LYS A 176 -0.73 16.70 3.36
CA LYS A 176 -1.96 17.45 3.14
C LYS A 176 -2.96 16.73 2.24
N GLU A 177 -2.45 15.98 1.27
CA GLU A 177 -3.30 15.19 0.38
C GLU A 177 -3.87 13.96 1.10
N VAL A 178 -3.06 13.29 1.94
CA VAL A 178 -3.53 12.20 2.81
C VAL A 178 -4.60 12.70 3.78
N ARG A 179 -4.38 13.87 4.44
CA ARG A 179 -5.38 14.50 5.32
C ARG A 179 -6.71 14.68 4.61
N LYS A 180 -6.74 15.28 3.42
CA LYS A 180 -7.96 15.46 2.65
C LYS A 180 -8.68 14.16 2.32
N LYS A 181 -7.93 13.07 2.13
CA LYS A 181 -8.51 11.76 1.84
C LYS A 181 -9.09 11.12 3.10
N VAL A 182 -8.50 11.37 4.27
CA VAL A 182 -9.06 10.99 5.58
C VAL A 182 -10.35 11.75 5.82
N ASP A 183 -10.34 13.08 5.71
CA ASP A 183 -11.51 13.96 5.92
C ASP A 183 -12.68 13.62 4.97
N ALA A 184 -12.38 13.08 3.78
CA ALA A 184 -13.36 12.76 2.75
C ALA A 184 -13.86 11.31 2.78
N GLU A 185 -13.45 10.49 3.74
CA GLU A 185 -13.71 9.03 3.75
C GLU A 185 -13.41 8.42 2.36
N THR A 186 -12.15 8.12 2.12
CA THR A 186 -11.72 7.70 0.77
C THR A 186 -11.56 6.19 0.68
N TRP A 187 -12.15 5.63 -0.37
CA TRP A 187 -12.01 4.23 -0.77
C TRP A 187 -11.04 4.06 -1.92
N PHE A 188 -10.10 3.14 -1.78
CA PHE A 188 -9.08 2.82 -2.76
C PHE A 188 -9.25 1.38 -3.25
N GLY A 189 -9.55 1.20 -4.54
CA GLY A 189 -9.32 -0.06 -5.22
C GLY A 189 -7.82 -0.23 -5.50
N ALA A 190 -7.42 -1.41 -5.95
CA ALA A 190 -6.02 -1.79 -6.11
C ALA A 190 -5.16 -0.76 -6.86
N SER A 191 -5.60 -0.27 -8.01
CA SER A 191 -4.83 0.70 -8.80
C SER A 191 -4.58 2.01 -8.06
N LYS A 192 -5.60 2.55 -7.38
CA LYS A 192 -5.47 3.78 -6.61
C LYS A 192 -4.63 3.59 -5.33
N ALA A 193 -4.73 2.40 -4.71
CA ALA A 193 -3.92 2.06 -3.54
C ALA A 193 -2.43 1.96 -3.90
N ILE A 194 -2.10 1.43 -5.08
CA ILE A 194 -0.73 1.41 -5.61
C ILE A 194 -0.26 2.83 -5.97
N GLU A 195 -1.08 3.61 -6.64
CA GLU A 195 -0.77 4.99 -7.05
C GLU A 195 -0.39 5.87 -5.86
N ILE A 196 -1.14 5.78 -4.76
CA ILE A 196 -0.87 6.56 -3.54
C ILE A 196 0.26 5.96 -2.70
N GLY A 197 0.77 4.77 -3.02
CA GLY A 197 1.86 4.09 -2.32
C GLY A 197 1.41 3.19 -1.17
N PHE A 198 0.11 3.03 -0.93
CA PHE A 198 -0.41 2.17 0.15
C PHE A 198 -0.22 0.68 -0.17
N ALA A 199 -0.39 0.27 -1.43
CA ALA A 199 -0.18 -1.09 -1.86
C ALA A 199 1.02 -1.21 -2.80
N THR A 200 1.67 -2.38 -2.79
CA THR A 200 2.82 -2.68 -3.66
C THR A 200 2.39 -3.36 -4.95
N SER A 201 1.33 -4.18 -4.90
CA SER A 201 0.84 -4.92 -6.06
C SER A 201 -0.62 -5.33 -5.88
N ALA A 202 -1.19 -5.91 -6.92
CA ALA A 202 -2.51 -6.52 -6.91
C ALA A 202 -2.46 -7.91 -7.52
N THR A 203 -3.33 -8.80 -7.03
CA THR A 203 -3.54 -10.10 -7.68
C THR A 203 -4.21 -9.84 -9.03
N SER A 204 -3.51 -10.14 -10.12
CA SER A 204 -4.13 -10.17 -11.44
C SER A 204 -4.88 -11.49 -11.61
N THR A 205 -6.09 -11.46 -12.17
CA THR A 205 -6.58 -12.65 -12.86
C THR A 205 -5.59 -12.94 -13.97
N THR A 206 -5.05 -14.14 -14.02
CA THR A 206 -4.28 -14.61 -15.16
C THR A 206 -5.18 -14.77 -16.38
N VAL A 207 -5.60 -13.67 -16.94
CA VAL A 207 -5.59 -13.51 -18.40
C VAL A 207 -4.10 -13.38 -18.66
N GLU A 208 -3.51 -14.35 -19.37
CA GLU A 208 -2.10 -14.33 -19.76
C GLU A 208 -1.71 -12.90 -20.10
N ASP A 209 -0.87 -12.31 -19.25
CA ASP A 209 -0.50 -10.91 -19.43
C ASP A 209 0.53 -10.88 -20.56
N ASN A 210 0.04 -10.97 -21.79
CA ASN A 210 0.82 -10.75 -23.01
C ASN A 210 1.54 -9.39 -22.98
N SER A 211 1.14 -8.49 -22.06
CA SER A 211 1.72 -7.15 -21.93
C SER A 211 3.15 -7.18 -21.41
N LYS A 212 3.52 -8.14 -20.55
CA LYS A 212 4.95 -8.29 -20.13
C LYS A 212 5.82 -8.85 -21.23
N GLU A 213 5.28 -9.80 -21.98
CA GLU A 213 5.97 -10.38 -23.14
C GLU A 213 6.05 -9.35 -24.27
N GLU A 214 5.00 -8.60 -24.51
CA GLU A 214 4.96 -7.50 -25.47
C GLU A 214 5.91 -6.35 -25.08
N LEU A 215 5.97 -5.97 -23.79
CA LEU A 215 6.92 -5.00 -23.28
C LEU A 215 8.37 -5.49 -23.39
N SER A 216 8.61 -6.77 -23.14
CA SER A 216 9.93 -7.40 -23.32
C SER A 216 10.33 -7.40 -24.81
N ASN A 217 9.40 -7.75 -25.69
CA ASN A 217 9.62 -7.74 -27.14
C ASN A 217 9.85 -6.32 -27.67
N LEU A 218 9.09 -5.32 -27.21
CA LEU A 218 9.28 -3.92 -27.57
C LEU A 218 10.62 -3.37 -27.08
N LYS A 219 11.08 -3.74 -25.89
CA LYS A 219 12.41 -3.38 -25.39
C LYS A 219 13.52 -4.01 -26.23
N ALA A 220 13.38 -5.27 -26.63
CA ALA A 220 14.32 -5.94 -27.49
C ALA A 220 14.37 -5.32 -28.90
N GLN A 221 13.22 -4.97 -29.48
CA GLN A 221 13.13 -4.26 -30.74
C GLN A 221 13.79 -2.86 -30.69
N ASN A 222 13.55 -2.10 -29.60
CA ASN A 222 14.18 -0.80 -29.41
C ASN A 222 15.72 -0.92 -29.31
N ALA A 223 16.23 -1.92 -28.61
CA ALA A 223 17.65 -2.16 -28.51
C ALA A 223 18.28 -2.51 -29.91
N ASN A 224 17.58 -3.32 -30.69
CA ASN A 224 18.00 -3.66 -32.05
C ASN A 224 18.01 -2.44 -32.98
N LEU A 225 16.94 -1.62 -32.94
CA LEU A 225 16.87 -0.39 -33.73
C LEU A 225 17.95 0.63 -33.34
N GLN A 226 18.28 0.75 -32.07
CA GLN A 226 19.37 1.61 -31.59
C GLN A 226 20.73 1.13 -32.14
N ASN A 227 20.97 -0.19 -32.16
CA ASN A 227 22.18 -0.77 -32.72
C ASN A 227 22.28 -0.54 -34.25
N GLU A 228 21.15 -0.67 -34.95
CA GLU A 228 21.10 -0.43 -36.40
C GLU A 228 21.36 1.06 -36.75
N ILE A 229 20.77 1.97 -35.99
CA ILE A 229 21.04 3.42 -36.11
C ILE A 229 22.53 3.71 -35.86
N GLN A 230 23.16 3.05 -34.89
CA GLN A 230 24.57 3.24 -34.59
C GLN A 230 25.46 2.69 -35.75
N GLN A 231 25.09 1.56 -36.33
CA GLN A 231 25.79 0.99 -37.48
C GLN A 231 25.66 1.90 -38.71
N LEU A 232 24.48 2.42 -39.02
CA LEU A 232 24.25 3.34 -40.12
C LEU A 232 25.03 4.65 -39.95
N LYS A 233 25.07 5.20 -38.74
CA LYS A 233 25.87 6.39 -38.42
C LYS A 233 27.39 6.13 -38.64
N ASN A 234 27.85 4.93 -38.31
CA ASN A 234 29.26 4.56 -38.51
C ASN A 234 29.60 4.35 -40.02
N GLN A 235 28.65 3.83 -40.80
CA GLN A 235 28.80 3.71 -42.25
C GLN A 235 28.82 5.08 -42.94
N GLN A 236 27.99 6.02 -42.56
CA GLN A 236 28.02 7.39 -43.09
C GLN A 236 29.31 8.15 -42.79
N LYS A 237 30.01 7.81 -41.70
CA LYS A 237 31.35 8.38 -41.40
C LYS A 237 32.48 7.81 -42.21
N GLN A 238 32.28 6.71 -42.96
CA GLN A 238 33.29 6.04 -43.76
C GLN A 238 33.18 6.34 -45.29
N GLU A 239 32.19 7.14 -45.71
CA GLU A 239 32.20 7.59 -47.08
C GLU A 239 33.34 8.60 -47.28
N PRO A 240 34.29 8.34 -48.23
CA PRO A 240 35.41 9.23 -48.45
C PRO A 240 34.92 10.54 -49.04
N THR A 241 35.35 11.63 -48.43
CA THR A 241 35.15 13.00 -48.94
C THR A 241 35.63 13.05 -50.40
N PRO A 242 34.82 13.51 -51.38
CA PRO A 242 35.30 13.65 -52.77
C PRO A 242 36.46 14.66 -52.82
N GLU A 243 37.57 14.22 -53.43
CA GLU A 243 38.73 15.08 -53.64
C GLU A 243 38.36 16.36 -54.41
N PRO A 244 38.93 17.52 -54.04
CA PRO A 244 38.66 18.77 -54.75
C PRO A 244 39.26 18.71 -56.16
N VAL A 245 38.39 18.82 -57.16
CA VAL A 245 38.78 18.90 -58.57
C VAL A 245 39.64 20.15 -58.80
N GLN A 246 40.94 19.98 -59.14
CA GLN A 246 41.83 21.08 -59.49
C GLN A 246 41.38 21.73 -60.80
N PRO A 247 41.34 23.06 -61.01
CA PRO A 247 40.98 23.69 -62.23
C PRO A 247 42.19 23.60 -63.18
N THR A 248 42.05 22.93 -64.31
CA THR A 248 43.02 22.91 -65.40
C THR A 248 43.04 24.22 -66.13
N ASN A 249 44.07 25.03 -65.87
CA ASN A 249 44.33 26.31 -66.54
C ASN A 249 45.02 26.06 -67.90
N LYS A 250 44.24 25.98 -68.98
CA LYS A 250 44.78 26.05 -70.39
C LYS A 250 44.74 27.49 -70.86
N ARG A 251 45.85 28.18 -70.66
CA ARG A 251 46.16 29.40 -71.45
C ARG A 251 46.47 29.03 -72.88
N LYS A 252 45.64 29.36 -73.84
CA LYS A 252 46.01 29.49 -75.24
C LYS A 252 46.46 30.92 -75.46
N GLY A 253 47.75 31.06 -75.81
CA GLY A 253 48.32 32.27 -76.37
C GLY A 253 47.78 32.54 -77.75
N PHE A 254 47.51 33.79 -78.04
CA PHE A 254 47.41 34.34 -79.36
C PHE A 254 48.44 35.44 -79.51
N LEU A 255 49.33 35.25 -80.46
CA LEU A 255 50.17 36.25 -81.06
C LEU A 255 49.28 37.11 -81.98
N PHE A 256 49.29 38.37 -81.85
CA PHE A 256 49.70 39.46 -82.79
C PHE A 256 49.59 40.78 -82.03
#